data_e5c5ff169a89cbf067f5320561756978
#
_entry.id   e5c5ff169a89cbf067f5320561756978
#
_cell.length_a   1.000
_cell.length_b   1.000
_cell.length_c   1.000
_cell.angle_alpha   90.00
_cell.angle_beta   90.00
_cell.angle_gamma   90.00
#
_symmetry.space_group_name_H-M   'P 1'
#
loop_
_entity.id
_entity.type
_entity.pdbx_description
1 polymer ?
#
loop_
_entity_poly.entity_id
_entity_poly.type
_entity_poly.pdbx_seq_one_letter_code
_entity_poly.pdbx_strand_id
1 'polypeptide(L)'
;MKQLDGKVAIVTGAGSGIGLGIAQALAAAGVKVMLCDIEQAALDKAVAGLAATNADVSGVRADVSLKAELQAAADKTIARFGKVHILVNNAGVVGGANYGDWTDASWDWTIGVNLMSVVWGIEIFGPMIERHGEGGQIVSTASIAGLYSGVVPAYNVTKYGVVALSEGLRPLLAERGIGVSVLCPGWIRTQIMDSSRNVPGRFGAIEEVREEEGAGEFIHIAREAVAHGIDPRYVGELVREGIEGDWDYIFTDTEFEPAIAERFANIKAGFDRIRDRVPAR
;
A
#
# COMPACT_ATOMS: atom_id res chain seq x y z
N MET A 1 7.92 16.46 1.89
CA MET A 1 9.35 16.52 2.38
C MET A 1 10.24 16.91 1.21
N LYS A 2 10.82 18.12 1.19
CA LYS A 2 11.53 18.65 -0.01
C LYS A 2 12.96 18.12 -0.21
N GLN A 3 13.59 17.54 0.81
CA GLN A 3 14.96 17.03 0.73
C GLN A 3 15.01 15.60 1.23
N LEU A 4 15.35 14.68 0.36
CA LEU A 4 15.36 13.24 0.61
C LEU A 4 16.74 12.69 0.94
N ASP A 5 17.81 13.30 0.44
CA ASP A 5 19.18 12.83 0.65
C ASP A 5 19.51 12.66 2.15
N GLY A 6 20.08 11.53 2.50
CA GLY A 6 20.41 11.16 3.88
C GLY A 6 19.23 10.75 4.77
N LYS A 7 17.98 10.86 4.31
CA LYS A 7 16.80 10.39 5.04
C LYS A 7 16.76 8.87 5.09
N VAL A 8 15.93 8.31 5.96
CA VAL A 8 15.76 6.86 6.14
C VAL A 8 14.33 6.48 5.86
N ALA A 9 14.13 5.47 5.01
CA ALA A 9 12.83 4.90 4.70
C ALA A 9 12.76 3.42 5.10
N ILE A 10 11.57 2.96 5.45
CA ILE A 10 11.20 1.54 5.42
C ILE A 10 10.09 1.35 4.39
N VAL A 11 10.22 0.32 3.56
CA VAL A 11 9.24 -0.05 2.53
C VAL A 11 8.82 -1.48 2.74
N THR A 12 7.53 -1.73 2.98
CA THR A 12 6.99 -3.09 3.11
C THR A 12 6.57 -3.66 1.75
N GLY A 13 6.70 -4.98 1.55
CA GLY A 13 6.51 -5.61 0.25
C GLY A 13 7.56 -5.16 -0.78
N ALA A 14 8.80 -4.95 -0.33
CA ALA A 14 9.87 -4.34 -1.12
C ALA A 14 10.71 -5.35 -1.92
N GLY A 15 10.43 -6.64 -1.82
CA GLY A 15 11.13 -7.69 -2.59
C GLY A 15 10.80 -7.67 -4.08
N SER A 16 9.66 -7.10 -4.48
CA SER A 16 9.19 -7.09 -5.87
C SER A 16 8.22 -5.93 -6.16
N GLY A 17 7.78 -5.82 -7.41
CA GLY A 17 6.68 -4.94 -7.84
C GLY A 17 6.83 -3.47 -7.41
N ILE A 18 5.71 -2.88 -6.97
CA ILE A 18 5.64 -1.46 -6.59
C ILE A 18 6.61 -1.14 -5.45
N GLY A 19 6.67 -1.98 -4.41
CA GLY A 19 7.55 -1.75 -3.27
C GLY A 19 9.02 -1.69 -3.66
N LEU A 20 9.47 -2.58 -4.54
CA LEU A 20 10.82 -2.54 -5.10
C LEU A 20 11.04 -1.27 -5.94
N GLY A 21 10.07 -0.89 -6.78
CA GLY A 21 10.15 0.35 -7.57
C GLY A 21 10.29 1.59 -6.67
N ILE A 22 9.52 1.66 -5.58
CA ILE A 22 9.63 2.74 -4.58
C ILE A 22 10.99 2.71 -3.90
N ALA A 23 11.48 1.54 -3.47
CA ALA A 23 12.79 1.40 -2.85
C ALA A 23 13.92 1.88 -3.78
N GLN A 24 13.82 1.55 -5.09
CA GLN A 24 14.76 2.00 -6.12
C GLN A 24 14.76 3.53 -6.28
N ALA A 25 13.59 4.15 -6.41
CA ALA A 25 13.47 5.60 -6.59
C ALA A 25 13.97 6.37 -5.35
N LEU A 26 13.63 5.91 -4.15
CA LEU A 26 14.11 6.50 -2.91
C LEU A 26 15.62 6.35 -2.74
N ALA A 27 16.17 5.17 -3.02
CA ALA A 27 17.61 4.92 -2.95
C ALA A 27 18.39 5.78 -3.95
N ALA A 28 17.88 5.96 -5.18
CA ALA A 28 18.47 6.85 -6.19
C ALA A 28 18.45 8.32 -5.76
N ALA A 29 17.50 8.73 -4.91
CA ALA A 29 17.43 10.06 -4.30
C ALA A 29 18.29 10.21 -3.03
N GLY A 30 19.18 9.25 -2.71
CA GLY A 30 20.06 9.29 -1.55
C GLY A 30 19.42 8.88 -0.24
N VAL A 31 18.21 8.29 -0.27
CA VAL A 31 17.54 7.77 0.92
C VAL A 31 18.16 6.41 1.31
N LYS A 32 18.43 6.22 2.59
CA LYS A 32 18.79 4.92 3.16
C LYS A 32 17.52 4.08 3.30
N VAL A 33 17.49 2.87 2.74
CA VAL A 33 16.25 2.11 2.66
C VAL A 33 16.34 0.77 3.39
N MET A 34 15.43 0.55 4.32
CA MET A 34 15.12 -0.78 4.85
C MET A 34 14.05 -1.42 3.97
N LEU A 35 14.40 -2.47 3.26
CA LEU A 35 13.47 -3.30 2.51
C LEU A 35 12.86 -4.35 3.45
N CYS A 36 11.54 -4.43 3.51
CA CYS A 36 10.82 -5.42 4.31
C CYS A 36 9.95 -6.28 3.40
N ASP A 37 10.09 -7.60 3.47
CA ASP A 37 9.28 -8.53 2.67
C ASP A 37 9.13 -9.88 3.40
N ILE A 38 8.09 -10.63 3.05
CA ILE A 38 7.88 -12.00 3.56
C ILE A 38 8.72 -13.02 2.77
N GLU A 39 9.00 -12.76 1.49
CA GLU A 39 9.73 -13.63 0.58
C GLU A 39 11.24 -13.40 0.69
N GLN A 40 11.95 -14.21 1.49
CA GLN A 40 13.39 -14.03 1.74
C GLN A 40 14.23 -13.98 0.46
N ALA A 41 13.99 -14.87 -0.50
CA ALA A 41 14.79 -14.93 -1.73
C ALA A 41 14.59 -13.68 -2.62
N ALA A 42 13.37 -13.15 -2.70
CA ALA A 42 13.08 -11.90 -3.42
C ALA A 42 13.74 -10.71 -2.72
N LEU A 43 13.65 -10.66 -1.39
CA LEU A 43 14.28 -9.65 -0.56
C LEU A 43 15.81 -9.62 -0.74
N ASP A 44 16.47 -10.77 -0.66
CA ASP A 44 17.92 -10.88 -0.82
C ASP A 44 18.37 -10.38 -2.20
N LYS A 45 17.64 -10.77 -3.25
CA LYS A 45 17.88 -10.29 -4.61
C LYS A 45 17.72 -8.78 -4.75
N ALA A 46 16.66 -8.23 -4.15
CA ALA A 46 16.37 -6.78 -4.19
C ALA A 46 17.47 -5.99 -3.47
N VAL A 47 17.87 -6.42 -2.27
CA VAL A 47 18.96 -5.81 -1.49
C VAL A 47 20.27 -5.87 -2.25
N ALA A 48 20.64 -7.02 -2.78
CA ALA A 48 21.88 -7.18 -3.56
C ALA A 48 21.88 -6.28 -4.81
N GLY A 49 20.75 -6.20 -5.53
CA GLY A 49 20.62 -5.35 -6.70
C GLY A 49 20.79 -3.86 -6.39
N LEU A 50 20.21 -3.38 -5.30
CA LEU A 50 20.35 -1.98 -4.86
C LEU A 50 21.75 -1.69 -4.30
N ALA A 51 22.31 -2.60 -3.51
CA ALA A 51 23.67 -2.43 -2.98
C ALA A 51 24.71 -2.33 -4.10
N ALA A 52 24.51 -3.00 -5.23
CA ALA A 52 25.39 -2.91 -6.40
C ALA A 52 25.42 -1.51 -7.04
N THR A 53 24.45 -0.64 -6.73
CA THR A 53 24.43 0.78 -7.14
C THR A 53 25.03 1.71 -6.10
N ASN A 54 25.71 1.18 -5.08
CA ASN A 54 26.23 1.91 -3.90
C ASN A 54 25.14 2.53 -3.02
N ALA A 55 23.90 2.08 -3.10
CA ALA A 55 22.84 2.54 -2.20
C ALA A 55 23.03 1.97 -0.78
N ASP A 56 22.75 2.79 0.24
CA ASP A 56 22.78 2.36 1.65
C ASP A 56 21.45 1.66 1.99
N VAL A 57 21.40 0.36 1.77
CA VAL A 57 20.20 -0.44 1.94
C VAL A 57 20.42 -1.61 2.88
N SER A 58 19.34 -2.13 3.45
CA SER A 58 19.34 -3.33 4.27
C SER A 58 18.01 -4.06 4.10
N GLY A 59 17.96 -5.35 4.41
CA GLY A 59 16.75 -6.17 4.31
C GLY A 59 16.31 -6.70 5.67
N VAL A 60 15.00 -6.83 5.85
CA VAL A 60 14.38 -7.52 6.98
C VAL A 60 13.21 -8.36 6.50
N ARG A 61 13.28 -9.68 6.78
CA ARG A 61 12.12 -10.54 6.53
C ARG A 61 11.09 -10.30 7.63
N ALA A 62 9.83 -10.05 7.24
CA ALA A 62 8.70 -9.96 8.16
C ALA A 62 7.37 -10.29 7.45
N ASP A 63 6.50 -10.99 8.17
CA ASP A 63 5.09 -11.11 7.85
C ASP A 63 4.35 -9.92 8.47
N VAL A 64 3.97 -8.96 7.65
CA VAL A 64 3.32 -7.71 8.11
C VAL A 64 1.93 -7.93 8.72
N SER A 65 1.30 -9.10 8.50
CA SER A 65 0.06 -9.48 9.17
C SER A 65 0.28 -9.96 10.63
N LEU A 66 1.50 -9.83 11.14
CA LEU A 66 1.86 -10.04 12.53
C LEU A 66 2.49 -8.77 13.10
N LYS A 67 1.76 -8.07 13.97
CA LYS A 67 2.22 -6.80 14.58
C LYS A 67 3.61 -6.93 15.23
N ALA A 68 3.90 -8.07 15.86
CA ALA A 68 5.19 -8.32 16.49
C ALA A 68 6.35 -8.39 15.48
N GLU A 69 6.14 -8.95 14.29
CA GLU A 69 7.17 -8.98 13.24
C GLU A 69 7.41 -7.59 12.64
N LEU A 70 6.35 -6.79 12.49
CA LEU A 70 6.46 -5.41 12.04
C LEU A 70 7.19 -4.54 13.09
N GLN A 71 6.95 -4.76 14.39
CA GLN A 71 7.73 -4.12 15.46
C GLN A 71 9.21 -4.53 15.41
N ALA A 72 9.51 -5.81 15.21
CA ALA A 72 10.89 -6.27 15.05
C ALA A 72 11.58 -5.66 13.82
N ALA A 73 10.82 -5.43 12.72
CA ALA A 73 11.34 -4.72 11.55
C ALA A 73 11.68 -3.25 11.87
N ALA A 74 10.85 -2.59 12.66
CA ALA A 74 11.10 -1.24 13.14
C ALA A 74 12.37 -1.18 13.99
N ASP A 75 12.53 -2.09 14.94
CA ASP A 75 13.70 -2.16 15.83
C ASP A 75 14.98 -2.38 15.02
N LYS A 76 14.95 -3.27 14.02
CA LYS A 76 16.09 -3.48 13.11
C LYS A 76 16.39 -2.24 12.25
N THR A 77 15.36 -1.49 11.81
CA THR A 77 15.54 -0.24 11.08
C THR A 77 16.26 0.79 11.92
N ILE A 78 15.83 0.98 13.18
CA ILE A 78 16.46 1.90 14.12
C ILE A 78 17.90 1.45 14.47
N ALA A 79 18.11 0.15 14.71
CA ALA A 79 19.45 -0.38 15.00
C ALA A 79 20.43 -0.16 13.84
N ARG A 80 19.96 -0.26 12.58
CA ARG A 80 20.79 -0.12 11.38
C ARG A 80 21.05 1.33 10.99
N PHE A 81 20.04 2.21 11.07
CA PHE A 81 20.09 3.56 10.53
C PHE A 81 19.90 4.67 11.58
N GLY A 82 19.58 4.34 12.82
CA GLY A 82 19.39 5.28 13.91
C GLY A 82 18.06 6.00 13.95
N LYS A 83 17.43 6.21 12.80
CA LYS A 83 16.16 6.94 12.63
C LYS A 83 15.30 6.30 11.56
N VAL A 84 14.05 6.75 11.46
CA VAL A 84 13.17 6.54 10.30
C VAL A 84 12.42 7.84 10.01
N HIS A 85 12.36 8.26 8.74
CA HIS A 85 11.70 9.49 8.30
C HIS A 85 10.52 9.19 7.40
N ILE A 86 10.59 8.09 6.64
CA ILE A 86 9.59 7.73 5.64
C ILE A 86 9.12 6.30 5.92
N LEU A 87 7.81 6.16 6.11
CA LEU A 87 7.13 4.87 6.16
C LEU A 87 6.37 4.66 4.85
N VAL A 88 6.65 3.56 4.16
CA VAL A 88 5.86 3.13 3.01
C VAL A 88 5.17 1.81 3.34
N ASN A 89 3.90 1.88 3.70
CA ASN A 89 3.02 0.74 3.87
C ASN A 89 2.56 0.28 2.47
N ASN A 90 3.29 -0.66 1.86
CA ASN A 90 3.02 -1.08 0.50
C ASN A 90 2.68 -2.57 0.38
N ALA A 91 3.08 -3.42 1.30
CA ALA A 91 2.72 -4.83 1.26
C ALA A 91 1.22 -5.02 1.07
N GLY A 92 0.84 -5.91 0.16
CA GLY A 92 -0.55 -6.15 -0.16
C GLY A 92 -0.76 -7.44 -0.94
N VAL A 93 -1.96 -7.99 -0.82
CA VAL A 93 -2.37 -9.24 -1.45
C VAL A 93 -3.76 -9.08 -2.07
N VAL A 94 -4.06 -9.84 -3.10
CA VAL A 94 -5.42 -10.06 -3.57
C VAL A 94 -5.88 -11.36 -2.94
N GLY A 95 -6.68 -11.25 -1.91
CA GLY A 95 -7.31 -12.37 -1.22
C GLY A 95 -8.81 -12.17 -1.16
N GLY A 96 -9.48 -13.24 -0.80
CA GLY A 96 -10.93 -13.27 -0.71
C GLY A 96 -11.56 -13.97 -1.90
N ALA A 97 -12.68 -14.60 -1.63
CA ALA A 97 -13.50 -15.30 -2.59
C ALA A 97 -14.64 -14.38 -3.06
N ASN A 98 -15.37 -14.83 -4.08
CA ASN A 98 -16.59 -14.19 -4.55
C ASN A 98 -17.71 -14.30 -3.50
N TYR A 99 -18.77 -13.54 -3.69
CA TYR A 99 -19.97 -13.68 -2.88
C TYR A 99 -20.49 -15.14 -2.95
N GLY A 100 -20.63 -15.76 -1.77
CA GLY A 100 -21.04 -17.15 -1.64
C GLY A 100 -19.91 -18.11 -1.24
N ASP A 101 -18.64 -17.78 -1.54
CA ASP A 101 -17.48 -18.64 -1.26
C ASP A 101 -16.54 -18.04 -0.18
N TRP A 102 -17.05 -17.10 0.62
CA TRP A 102 -16.25 -16.43 1.65
C TRP A 102 -15.86 -17.38 2.77
N THR A 103 -14.62 -17.28 3.21
CA THR A 103 -14.12 -17.96 4.40
C THR A 103 -13.51 -16.94 5.36
N ASP A 104 -13.60 -17.21 6.66
CA ASP A 104 -12.97 -16.36 7.68
C ASP A 104 -11.46 -16.23 7.41
N ALA A 105 -10.80 -17.32 7.04
CA ALA A 105 -9.38 -17.34 6.75
C ALA A 105 -8.99 -16.38 5.59
N SER A 106 -9.78 -16.34 4.52
CA SER A 106 -9.51 -15.44 3.39
C SER A 106 -9.68 -13.97 3.75
N TRP A 107 -10.70 -13.66 4.57
CA TRP A 107 -10.91 -12.31 5.07
C TRP A 107 -9.85 -11.91 6.09
N ASP A 108 -9.54 -12.75 7.07
CA ASP A 108 -8.53 -12.48 8.09
C ASP A 108 -7.17 -12.23 7.49
N TRP A 109 -6.75 -13.03 6.49
CA TRP A 109 -5.50 -12.82 5.79
C TRP A 109 -5.49 -11.49 5.02
N THR A 110 -6.54 -11.22 4.24
CA THR A 110 -6.61 -10.00 3.42
C THR A 110 -6.66 -8.75 4.30
N ILE A 111 -7.48 -8.75 5.35
CA ILE A 111 -7.54 -7.65 6.32
C ILE A 111 -6.22 -7.50 7.05
N GLY A 112 -5.62 -8.60 7.50
CA GLY A 112 -4.35 -8.60 8.22
C GLY A 112 -3.23 -7.96 7.41
N VAL A 113 -3.10 -8.36 6.13
CA VAL A 113 -2.03 -7.83 5.25
C VAL A 113 -2.35 -6.44 4.71
N ASN A 114 -3.56 -6.20 4.19
CA ASN A 114 -3.84 -4.97 3.45
C ASN A 114 -4.25 -3.78 4.32
N LEU A 115 -4.83 -4.02 5.50
CA LEU A 115 -5.37 -2.98 6.36
C LEU A 115 -4.68 -2.92 7.72
N MET A 116 -4.65 -4.03 8.45
CA MET A 116 -4.10 -4.01 9.82
C MET A 116 -2.59 -3.74 9.81
N SER A 117 -1.85 -4.22 8.81
CA SER A 117 -0.43 -3.89 8.65
C SER A 117 -0.21 -2.38 8.51
N VAL A 118 -1.11 -1.68 7.79
CA VAL A 118 -1.05 -0.22 7.62
C VAL A 118 -1.33 0.48 8.95
N VAL A 119 -2.38 0.05 9.67
CA VAL A 119 -2.71 0.57 11.01
C VAL A 119 -1.53 0.41 11.96
N TRP A 120 -0.97 -0.80 12.04
CA TRP A 120 0.18 -1.07 12.92
C TRP A 120 1.46 -0.37 12.46
N GLY A 121 1.67 -0.25 11.14
CA GLY A 121 2.78 0.52 10.61
C GLY A 121 2.74 1.96 11.10
N ILE A 122 1.60 2.61 11.00
CA ILE A 122 1.41 3.99 11.48
C ILE A 122 1.57 4.06 13.01
N GLU A 123 0.99 3.13 13.75
CA GLU A 123 1.10 3.07 15.22
C GLU A 123 2.54 2.90 15.69
N ILE A 124 3.34 2.08 15.01
CA ILE A 124 4.73 1.79 15.39
C ILE A 124 5.67 2.90 14.93
N PHE A 125 5.60 3.27 13.65
CA PHE A 125 6.57 4.20 13.05
C PHE A 125 6.21 5.67 13.24
N GLY A 126 4.94 6.03 13.35
CA GLY A 126 4.51 7.41 13.55
C GLY A 126 5.20 8.09 14.72
N PRO A 127 5.18 7.51 15.94
CA PRO A 127 5.91 8.05 17.09
C PRO A 127 7.44 8.08 16.90
N MET A 128 8.01 7.16 16.11
CA MET A 128 9.45 7.16 15.84
C MET A 128 9.83 8.31 14.91
N ILE A 129 8.99 8.61 13.92
CA ILE A 129 9.16 9.76 13.01
C ILE A 129 8.98 11.08 13.77
N GLU A 130 7.96 11.17 14.61
CA GLU A 130 7.69 12.37 15.41
C GLU A 130 8.84 12.72 16.36
N ARG A 131 9.42 11.71 17.01
CA ARG A 131 10.40 11.87 18.09
C ARG A 131 11.66 12.62 17.70
N HIS A 132 12.15 12.49 16.47
CA HIS A 132 13.38 13.19 16.04
C HIS A 132 13.15 14.62 15.57
N GLY A 133 11.91 15.05 15.34
CA GLY A 133 11.55 16.43 15.01
C GLY A 133 12.05 16.94 13.65
N GLU A 134 12.54 16.06 12.78
CA GLU A 134 13.05 16.43 11.44
C GLU A 134 11.97 16.38 10.34
N GLY A 135 10.73 16.15 10.75
CA GLY A 135 9.62 15.89 9.85
C GLY A 135 9.64 14.50 9.22
N GLY A 136 8.57 14.11 8.56
CA GLY A 136 8.47 12.80 7.95
C GLY A 136 7.36 12.69 6.92
N GLN A 137 7.25 11.48 6.35
CA GLN A 137 6.20 11.15 5.40
C GLN A 137 5.71 9.71 5.62
N ILE A 138 4.41 9.53 5.55
CA ILE A 138 3.77 8.22 5.52
C ILE A 138 3.06 8.07 4.18
N VAL A 139 3.42 7.02 3.44
CA VAL A 139 2.74 6.66 2.19
C VAL A 139 2.08 5.31 2.40
N SER A 140 0.78 5.22 2.14
CA SER A 140 0.04 3.95 2.23
C SER A 140 -0.53 3.56 0.88
N THR A 141 -0.20 2.35 0.42
CA THR A 141 -0.66 1.82 -0.88
C THR A 141 -2.08 1.27 -0.75
N ALA A 142 -3.05 2.07 -1.19
CA ALA A 142 -4.41 1.63 -1.43
C ALA A 142 -4.52 0.93 -2.80
N SER A 143 -5.37 1.42 -3.66
CA SER A 143 -5.62 1.04 -5.05
C SER A 143 -6.72 1.97 -5.60
N ILE A 144 -6.90 2.02 -6.90
CA ILE A 144 -8.15 2.48 -7.52
C ILE A 144 -9.36 1.75 -6.92
N ALA A 145 -9.19 0.47 -6.55
CA ALA A 145 -10.19 -0.33 -5.84
C ALA A 145 -10.54 0.18 -4.42
N GLY A 146 -9.86 1.20 -3.91
CA GLY A 146 -10.22 1.97 -2.71
C GLY A 146 -11.12 3.18 -2.99
N LEU A 147 -11.36 3.51 -4.25
CA LEU A 147 -12.19 4.63 -4.70
C LEU A 147 -13.32 4.17 -5.62
N TYR A 148 -13.15 3.04 -6.30
CA TYR A 148 -14.10 2.40 -7.19
C TYR A 148 -14.17 0.90 -6.88
N SER A 149 -15.38 0.37 -6.62
CA SER A 149 -15.55 -1.02 -6.17
C SER A 149 -15.64 -1.98 -7.35
N GLY A 150 -14.77 -2.98 -7.36
CA GLY A 150 -14.85 -4.15 -8.24
C GLY A 150 -15.53 -5.35 -7.56
N VAL A 151 -15.29 -6.54 -8.11
CA VAL A 151 -15.94 -7.79 -7.70
C VAL A 151 -15.19 -8.59 -6.62
N VAL A 152 -14.11 -8.05 -6.04
CA VAL A 152 -13.33 -8.70 -4.97
C VAL A 152 -13.57 -8.00 -3.62
N PRO A 153 -14.64 -8.36 -2.88
CA PRO A 153 -15.12 -7.59 -1.74
C PRO A 153 -14.09 -7.36 -0.64
N ALA A 154 -13.37 -8.39 -0.19
CA ALA A 154 -12.38 -8.26 0.87
C ALA A 154 -11.25 -7.30 0.48
N TYR A 155 -10.77 -7.40 -0.76
CA TYR A 155 -9.76 -6.48 -1.29
C TYR A 155 -10.28 -5.03 -1.31
N ASN A 156 -11.47 -4.81 -1.89
CA ASN A 156 -12.08 -3.48 -1.95
C ASN A 156 -12.26 -2.88 -0.55
N VAL A 157 -12.84 -3.62 0.40
CA VAL A 157 -13.04 -3.14 1.78
C VAL A 157 -11.72 -2.68 2.40
N THR A 158 -10.64 -3.48 2.24
CA THR A 158 -9.35 -3.10 2.80
C THR A 158 -8.77 -1.85 2.13
N LYS A 159 -8.90 -1.71 0.80
CA LYS A 159 -8.35 -0.56 0.07
C LYS A 159 -9.16 0.73 0.32
N TYR A 160 -10.48 0.64 0.47
CA TYR A 160 -11.29 1.76 0.98
C TYR A 160 -10.88 2.15 2.41
N GLY A 161 -10.62 1.16 3.27
CA GLY A 161 -10.14 1.41 4.63
C GLY A 161 -8.81 2.17 4.66
N VAL A 162 -7.87 1.83 3.79
CA VAL A 162 -6.57 2.53 3.67
C VAL A 162 -6.76 3.97 3.19
N VAL A 163 -7.65 4.22 2.21
CA VAL A 163 -7.97 5.59 1.77
C VAL A 163 -8.52 6.40 2.93
N ALA A 164 -9.59 5.92 3.58
CA ALA A 164 -10.25 6.61 4.68
C ALA A 164 -9.29 6.88 5.87
N LEU A 165 -8.42 5.92 6.19
CA LEU A 165 -7.40 6.07 7.23
C LEU A 165 -6.41 7.18 6.87
N SER A 166 -5.92 7.20 5.64
CA SER A 166 -4.94 8.19 5.17
C SER A 166 -5.53 9.60 5.15
N GLU A 167 -6.75 9.76 4.63
CA GLU A 167 -7.48 11.03 4.63
C GLU A 167 -7.69 11.55 6.06
N GLY A 168 -8.15 10.69 6.97
CA GLY A 168 -8.43 11.08 8.36
C GLY A 168 -7.19 11.44 9.16
N LEU A 169 -6.05 10.79 8.88
CA LEU A 169 -4.79 11.05 9.59
C LEU A 169 -4.02 12.25 9.05
N ARG A 170 -4.19 12.60 7.78
CA ARG A 170 -3.42 13.68 7.15
C ARG A 170 -3.48 15.00 7.94
N PRO A 171 -4.63 15.57 8.28
CA PRO A 171 -4.68 16.83 9.05
C PRO A 171 -4.06 16.68 10.45
N LEU A 172 -4.23 15.53 11.11
CA LEU A 172 -3.74 15.29 12.46
C LEU A 172 -2.21 15.17 12.51
N LEU A 173 -1.60 14.54 11.51
CA LEU A 173 -0.16 14.33 11.46
C LEU A 173 0.58 15.52 10.85
N ALA A 174 -0.08 16.33 10.02
CA ALA A 174 0.48 17.59 9.50
C ALA A 174 0.88 18.56 10.62
N GLU A 175 0.08 18.64 11.70
CA GLU A 175 0.40 19.44 12.90
C GLU A 175 1.68 18.96 13.61
N ARG A 176 2.10 17.72 13.35
CA ARG A 176 3.30 17.09 13.90
C ARG A 176 4.47 17.07 12.91
N GLY A 177 4.32 17.77 11.77
CA GLY A 177 5.33 17.81 10.71
C GLY A 177 5.46 16.53 9.90
N ILE A 178 4.43 15.68 9.89
CA ILE A 178 4.40 14.42 9.14
C ILE A 178 3.33 14.51 8.04
N GLY A 179 3.78 14.45 6.78
CA GLY A 179 2.87 14.34 5.65
C GLY A 179 2.28 12.93 5.52
N VAL A 180 1.08 12.85 4.96
CA VAL A 180 0.42 11.56 4.67
C VAL A 180 -0.06 11.57 3.23
N SER A 181 0.34 10.56 2.47
CA SER A 181 -0.09 10.35 1.09
C SER A 181 -0.75 8.98 0.95
N VAL A 182 -1.76 8.89 0.10
CA VAL A 182 -2.33 7.61 -0.31
C VAL A 182 -2.00 7.33 -1.78
N LEU A 183 -1.33 6.21 -2.03
CA LEU A 183 -1.04 5.73 -3.37
C LEU A 183 -2.22 4.89 -3.86
N CYS A 184 -2.82 5.29 -4.98
CA CYS A 184 -3.97 4.63 -5.59
C CYS A 184 -3.61 4.11 -7.00
N PRO A 185 -2.89 2.98 -7.12
CA PRO A 185 -2.50 2.45 -8.41
C PRO A 185 -3.70 1.91 -9.22
N GLY A 186 -3.64 2.08 -10.55
CA GLY A 186 -4.42 1.31 -11.51
C GLY A 186 -3.77 -0.05 -11.79
N TRP A 187 -3.62 -0.42 -13.07
CA TRP A 187 -3.01 -1.68 -13.49
C TRP A 187 -1.48 -1.56 -13.54
N ILE A 188 -0.80 -2.20 -12.58
CA ILE A 188 0.67 -2.18 -12.48
C ILE A 188 1.21 -3.59 -12.67
N ARG A 189 2.23 -3.75 -13.50
CA ARG A 189 2.88 -5.02 -13.82
C ARG A 189 3.60 -5.59 -12.60
N THR A 190 2.91 -6.43 -11.83
CA THR A 190 3.39 -7.05 -10.59
C THR A 190 2.92 -8.51 -10.50
N GLN A 191 3.30 -9.18 -9.42
CA GLN A 191 2.83 -10.53 -9.10
C GLN A 191 1.64 -10.53 -8.12
N ILE A 192 0.87 -9.43 -8.06
CA ILE A 192 -0.23 -9.28 -7.11
C ILE A 192 -1.32 -10.34 -7.30
N MET A 193 -1.55 -10.77 -8.55
CA MET A 193 -2.55 -11.79 -8.88
C MET A 193 -2.17 -13.20 -8.42
N ASP A 194 -0.89 -13.41 -8.06
CA ASP A 194 -0.36 -14.68 -7.55
C ASP A 194 -0.04 -14.61 -6.05
N SER A 195 -0.74 -13.75 -5.31
CA SER A 195 -0.50 -13.50 -3.87
C SER A 195 -0.69 -14.74 -3.01
N SER A 196 -1.52 -15.69 -3.44
CA SER A 196 -1.80 -16.96 -2.74
C SER A 196 -0.53 -17.75 -2.40
N ARG A 197 0.56 -17.60 -3.18
CA ARG A 197 1.87 -18.19 -2.88
C ARG A 197 2.43 -17.78 -1.51
N ASN A 198 1.97 -16.65 -0.96
CA ASN A 198 2.44 -16.06 0.29
C ASN A 198 1.47 -16.26 1.47
N VAL A 199 0.44 -17.10 1.31
CA VAL A 199 -0.49 -17.42 2.40
C VAL A 199 0.27 -18.14 3.52
N PRO A 200 0.37 -17.56 4.73
CA PRO A 200 0.99 -18.25 5.85
C PRO A 200 0.19 -19.48 6.28
N GLY A 201 0.88 -20.56 6.64
CA GLY A 201 0.25 -21.83 6.99
C GLY A 201 -0.80 -21.77 8.10
N ARG A 202 -0.80 -20.74 8.96
CA ARG A 202 -1.81 -20.50 9.99
C ARG A 202 -3.21 -20.22 9.45
N PHE A 203 -3.32 -19.78 8.21
CA PHE A 203 -4.62 -19.55 7.56
C PHE A 203 -5.14 -20.78 6.80
N GLY A 204 -4.32 -21.85 6.71
CA GLY A 204 -4.67 -23.02 5.90
C GLY A 204 -4.61 -22.74 4.40
N ALA A 205 -5.27 -23.58 3.62
CA ALA A 205 -5.44 -23.34 2.19
C ALA A 205 -6.52 -22.26 1.98
N ILE A 206 -6.17 -21.17 1.33
CA ILE A 206 -7.12 -20.17 0.86
C ILE A 206 -7.43 -20.50 -0.59
N GLU A 207 -8.70 -20.81 -0.89
CA GLU A 207 -9.12 -21.07 -2.27
C GLU A 207 -8.92 -19.81 -3.10
N GLU A 208 -8.30 -19.98 -4.27
CA GLU A 208 -8.23 -18.93 -5.27
C GLU A 208 -9.64 -18.65 -5.81
N VAL A 209 -9.88 -17.42 -6.24
CA VAL A 209 -11.15 -17.06 -6.89
C VAL A 209 -11.32 -17.94 -8.11
N ARG A 210 -12.38 -18.76 -8.13
CA ARG A 210 -12.65 -19.67 -9.25
C ARG A 210 -12.98 -18.87 -10.51
N GLU A 211 -12.43 -19.31 -11.63
CA GLU A 211 -12.68 -18.72 -12.97
C GLU A 211 -14.06 -19.15 -13.54
N GLU A 212 -15.10 -19.21 -12.71
CA GLU A 212 -16.45 -19.53 -13.16
C GLU A 212 -17.25 -18.25 -13.44
N GLU A 213 -18.33 -18.37 -14.22
CA GLU A 213 -19.11 -17.28 -14.85
C GLU A 213 -19.23 -15.96 -14.04
N GLY A 214 -18.98 -14.83 -14.68
CA GLY A 214 -19.14 -13.47 -14.16
C GLY A 214 -17.90 -12.92 -13.45
N ALA A 215 -17.54 -13.38 -12.27
CA ALA A 215 -16.37 -12.92 -11.54
C ALA A 215 -15.07 -13.50 -12.11
N GLY A 216 -15.10 -14.68 -12.70
CA GLY A 216 -13.98 -15.29 -13.39
C GLY A 216 -13.52 -14.49 -14.60
N GLU A 217 -14.45 -13.97 -15.39
CA GLU A 217 -14.13 -13.08 -16.52
C GLU A 217 -13.40 -11.82 -16.04
N PHE A 218 -13.85 -11.21 -14.95
CA PHE A 218 -13.16 -10.05 -14.38
C PHE A 218 -11.74 -10.39 -13.90
N ILE A 219 -11.55 -11.53 -13.23
CA ILE A 219 -10.23 -11.98 -12.78
C ILE A 219 -9.29 -12.23 -13.97
N HIS A 220 -9.80 -12.83 -15.04
CA HIS A 220 -9.00 -13.02 -16.26
C HIS A 220 -8.60 -11.66 -16.87
N ILE A 221 -9.53 -10.73 -17.03
CA ILE A 221 -9.25 -9.37 -17.50
C ILE A 221 -8.23 -8.68 -16.59
N ALA A 222 -8.38 -8.80 -15.28
CA ALA A 222 -7.45 -8.21 -14.31
C ALA A 222 -6.05 -8.81 -14.40
N ARG A 223 -5.90 -10.14 -14.60
CA ARG A 223 -4.59 -10.79 -14.81
C ARG A 223 -3.91 -10.24 -16.06
N GLU A 224 -4.62 -10.16 -17.18
CA GLU A 224 -4.10 -9.60 -18.43
C GLU A 224 -3.74 -8.12 -18.28
N ALA A 225 -4.59 -7.32 -17.65
CA ALA A 225 -4.34 -5.90 -17.43
C ALA A 225 -3.09 -5.69 -16.52
N VAL A 226 -2.93 -6.50 -15.47
CA VAL A 226 -1.75 -6.47 -14.61
C VAL A 226 -0.50 -6.92 -15.38
N ALA A 227 -0.58 -7.98 -16.19
CA ALA A 227 0.55 -8.49 -16.96
C ALA A 227 1.11 -7.44 -17.95
N HIS A 228 0.23 -6.63 -18.55
CA HIS A 228 0.57 -5.55 -19.47
C HIS A 228 0.58 -4.16 -18.82
N GLY A 229 0.44 -4.08 -17.51
CA GLY A 229 0.32 -2.83 -16.76
C GLY A 229 1.59 -1.99 -16.73
N ILE A 230 1.47 -0.83 -16.12
CA ILE A 230 2.52 0.17 -15.97
C ILE A 230 3.73 -0.42 -15.24
N ASP A 231 4.94 -0.01 -15.64
CA ASP A 231 6.18 -0.45 -14.99
C ASP A 231 6.23 0.05 -13.52
N PRO A 232 6.48 -0.83 -12.55
CA PRO A 232 6.58 -0.45 -11.13
C PRO A 232 7.62 0.64 -10.84
N ARG A 233 8.65 0.77 -11.66
CA ARG A 233 9.67 1.83 -11.48
C ARG A 233 9.09 3.22 -11.71
N TYR A 234 8.18 3.37 -12.68
CA TYR A 234 7.46 4.64 -12.88
C TYR A 234 6.62 4.98 -11.65
N VAL A 235 5.95 4.00 -11.04
CA VAL A 235 5.20 4.21 -9.79
C VAL A 235 6.14 4.65 -8.66
N GLY A 236 7.34 4.07 -8.59
CA GLY A 236 8.37 4.49 -7.63
C GLY A 236 8.74 5.96 -7.75
N GLU A 237 8.94 6.46 -8.99
CA GLU A 237 9.23 7.87 -9.23
C GLU A 237 8.04 8.78 -8.85
N LEU A 238 6.80 8.39 -9.18
CA LEU A 238 5.62 9.15 -8.75
C LEU A 238 5.50 9.24 -7.22
N VAL A 239 5.83 8.15 -6.50
CA VAL A 239 5.83 8.17 -5.04
C VAL A 239 6.91 9.09 -4.51
N ARG A 240 8.11 9.09 -5.07
CA ARG A 240 9.18 10.02 -4.71
C ARG A 240 8.73 11.48 -4.90
N GLU A 241 8.17 11.80 -6.07
CA GLU A 241 7.62 13.13 -6.36
C GLU A 241 6.47 13.51 -5.41
N GLY A 242 5.58 12.57 -5.11
CA GLY A 242 4.49 12.74 -4.16
C GLY A 242 4.98 13.05 -2.74
N ILE A 243 6.08 12.41 -2.30
CA ILE A 243 6.73 12.69 -1.01
C ILE A 243 7.35 14.10 -1.03
N GLU A 244 8.07 14.46 -2.09
CA GLU A 244 8.69 15.78 -2.23
C GLU A 244 7.67 16.91 -2.31
N GLY A 245 6.55 16.67 -3.04
CA GLY A 245 5.43 17.58 -3.22
C GLY A 245 4.38 17.58 -2.12
N ASP A 246 4.46 16.65 -1.18
CA ASP A 246 3.44 16.40 -0.14
C ASP A 246 2.03 16.22 -0.72
N TRP A 247 1.91 15.35 -1.73
CA TRP A 247 0.63 15.08 -2.39
C TRP A 247 -0.30 14.26 -1.49
N ASP A 248 -1.59 14.60 -1.48
CA ASP A 248 -2.62 13.85 -0.74
C ASP A 248 -2.83 12.48 -1.39
N TYR A 249 -3.05 12.49 -2.71
CA TYR A 249 -3.25 11.32 -3.56
C TYR A 249 -2.14 11.20 -4.58
N ILE A 250 -1.67 9.97 -4.77
CA ILE A 250 -0.72 9.62 -5.82
C ILE A 250 -1.42 8.63 -6.74
N PHE A 251 -1.84 9.07 -7.91
CA PHE A 251 -2.41 8.23 -8.96
C PHE A 251 -1.33 7.84 -9.96
N THR A 252 -1.49 6.69 -10.61
CA THR A 252 -0.54 6.18 -11.61
C THR A 252 -0.95 6.49 -13.04
N ASP A 253 -2.23 6.73 -13.25
CA ASP A 253 -2.86 7.02 -14.54
C ASP A 253 -4.23 7.67 -14.34
N THR A 254 -4.95 7.94 -15.44
CA THR A 254 -6.27 8.56 -15.43
C THR A 254 -7.39 7.63 -15.94
N GLU A 255 -7.10 6.34 -16.14
CA GLU A 255 -8.05 5.39 -16.75
C GLU A 255 -9.37 5.32 -15.96
N PHE A 256 -9.29 5.33 -14.64
CA PHE A 256 -10.46 5.19 -13.76
C PHE A 256 -11.09 6.52 -13.32
N GLU A 257 -10.55 7.67 -13.74
CA GLU A 257 -11.09 8.99 -13.37
C GLU A 257 -12.58 9.12 -13.70
N PRO A 258 -13.08 8.71 -14.91
CA PRO A 258 -14.51 8.83 -15.24
C PRO A 258 -15.41 8.00 -14.31
N ALA A 259 -15.00 6.77 -13.96
CA ALA A 259 -15.77 5.89 -13.09
C ALA A 259 -15.84 6.42 -11.64
N ILE A 260 -14.75 7.00 -11.16
CA ILE A 260 -14.70 7.66 -9.85
C ILE A 260 -15.61 8.91 -9.85
N ALA A 261 -15.56 9.72 -10.90
CA ALA A 261 -16.43 10.89 -11.04
C ALA A 261 -17.92 10.51 -11.05
N GLU A 262 -18.28 9.45 -11.76
CA GLU A 262 -19.65 8.91 -11.77
C GLU A 262 -20.08 8.46 -10.36
N ARG A 263 -19.21 7.74 -9.63
CA ARG A 263 -19.49 7.35 -8.25
C ARG A 263 -19.80 8.55 -7.37
N PHE A 264 -19.01 9.63 -7.45
CA PHE A 264 -19.27 10.85 -6.68
C PHE A 264 -20.57 11.53 -7.11
N ALA A 265 -20.91 11.55 -8.40
CA ALA A 265 -22.17 12.06 -8.90
C ALA A 265 -23.37 11.26 -8.32
N ASN A 266 -23.26 9.93 -8.24
CA ASN A 266 -24.28 9.06 -7.66
C ASN A 266 -24.46 9.31 -6.16
N ILE A 267 -23.38 9.54 -5.39
CA ILE A 267 -23.45 9.91 -3.98
C ILE A 267 -24.16 11.27 -3.84
N LYS A 268 -23.77 12.26 -4.65
CA LYS A 268 -24.39 13.58 -4.65
C LYS A 268 -25.89 13.52 -4.95
N ALA A 269 -26.31 12.72 -5.93
CA ALA A 269 -27.71 12.50 -6.27
C ALA A 269 -28.51 11.94 -5.07
N GLY A 270 -27.88 11.14 -4.20
CA GLY A 270 -28.47 10.69 -2.94
C GLY A 270 -28.83 11.84 -2.00
N PHE A 271 -27.94 12.82 -1.85
CA PHE A 271 -28.21 14.03 -1.06
C PHE A 271 -29.29 14.91 -1.72
N ASP A 272 -29.27 15.06 -3.04
CA ASP A 272 -30.23 15.88 -3.76
C ASP A 272 -31.66 15.36 -3.58
N ARG A 273 -31.88 14.03 -3.47
CA ARG A 273 -33.22 13.43 -3.23
C ARG A 273 -33.87 13.84 -1.91
N ILE A 274 -33.07 14.20 -0.91
CA ILE A 274 -33.58 14.53 0.44
C ILE A 274 -33.46 16.01 0.76
N ARG A 275 -32.87 16.83 -0.12
CA ARG A 275 -32.54 18.25 0.15
C ARG A 275 -33.75 19.05 0.68
N ASP A 276 -34.89 18.91 0.03
CA ASP A 276 -36.12 19.64 0.38
C ASP A 276 -36.96 18.95 1.47
N ARG A 277 -36.47 17.81 2.00
CA ARG A 277 -37.15 17.03 3.03
C ARG A 277 -36.47 17.15 4.40
N VAL A 278 -35.36 17.86 4.49
CA VAL A 278 -34.61 18.01 5.75
C VAL A 278 -35.41 18.93 6.66
N PRO A 279 -35.81 18.51 7.88
CA PRO A 279 -36.55 19.39 8.84
C PRO A 279 -35.70 20.62 9.18
N ALA A 280 -36.35 21.75 9.33
CA ALA A 280 -35.71 22.94 9.90
C ALA A 280 -35.19 22.61 11.32
N ARG A 281 -33.92 22.90 11.58
CA ARG A 281 -33.29 22.72 12.91
C ARG A 281 -33.49 23.97 13.76
#